data_0dea01c838eadab9dab10291e3275221
#
_entry.id   0dea01c838eadab9dab10291e3275221
#
_cell.length_a   1.000
_cell.length_b   1.000
_cell.length_c   1.000
_cell.angle_alpha   90.00
_cell.angle_beta   90.00
_cell.angle_gamma   90.00
#
_symmetry.space_group_name_H-M   'P 1'
#
loop_
_entity.id
_entity.type
_entity.pdbx_description
1 polymer ?
#
loop_
_entity_poly.entity_id
_entity_poly.type
_entity_poly.pdbx_seq_one_letter_code
_entity_poly.pdbx_strand_id
1 'polypeptide(L)'
;QGGFVVQSQVWRQLDPAILYLDQQYRQQEGDALLDILTAMRAGDLRRRHAEQLLARTEVEPPHESDLTELHTVNIDVDRINQARLAELPGDEVLYQRSSTGGQNYVDTLQRSILAPEVLVLKRGALVMAIKNDQARRFANGSIGLVADFEPGTDYPVVEFRNGHVVTMQPDTWELRDGTRKRASISQLPLRLAWAITVHKSQGMTLDSARIDLRKAFVPGMGYVALSRVKSLDNIYLTGINRMALTMSDEAYIIDTQLRTRAAQDAERFAHLREQAAQRATMPQKKPTSKTSSTSWAAKIATMRQTHPNAYKPWTKVDDETLKQAFVQGVSIRQLSRTLGRHEGSIKMRLQKHFGEDAVQ
;
A
#
# COMPACT_ATOMS: atom_id res chain seq x y z
N GLN A 1 10.46 23.94 -13.55
CA GLN A 1 11.01 22.74 -12.86
C GLN A 1 11.66 23.22 -11.57
N GLY A 2 11.23 22.69 -10.41
CA GLY A 2 11.86 22.96 -9.13
C GLY A 2 13.21 22.24 -9.06
N GLY A 3 14.26 22.92 -8.57
CA GLY A 3 15.56 22.32 -8.28
C GLY A 3 15.51 21.45 -7.01
N PHE A 4 16.65 20.90 -6.64
CA PHE A 4 16.77 20.15 -5.37
C PHE A 4 16.60 21.07 -4.17
N VAL A 5 15.98 20.57 -3.11
CA VAL A 5 15.70 21.33 -1.87
C VAL A 5 16.96 21.97 -1.27
N VAL A 6 18.11 21.30 -1.40
CA VAL A 6 19.42 21.79 -0.92
C VAL A 6 19.89 23.06 -1.62
N GLN A 7 19.34 23.39 -2.77
CA GLN A 7 19.66 24.59 -3.55
C GLN A 7 18.81 25.79 -3.12
N SER A 8 17.75 25.56 -2.32
CA SER A 8 16.85 26.62 -1.90
C SER A 8 17.53 27.59 -0.90
N GLN A 9 17.07 28.83 -0.92
CA GLN A 9 17.52 29.85 0.05
C GLN A 9 17.19 29.43 1.49
N VAL A 10 16.00 28.82 1.69
CA VAL A 10 15.56 28.35 3.01
C VAL A 10 16.49 27.27 3.56
N TRP A 11 16.96 26.33 2.71
CA TRP A 11 17.92 25.30 3.13
C TRP A 11 19.23 25.93 3.63
N ARG A 12 19.76 26.92 2.91
CA ARG A 12 20.98 27.62 3.30
C ARG A 12 20.83 28.38 4.61
N GLN A 13 19.66 29.00 4.83
CA GLN A 13 19.35 29.74 6.07
C GLN A 13 19.16 28.79 7.27
N LEU A 14 18.54 27.63 7.03
CA LEU A 14 18.30 26.64 8.08
C LEU A 14 19.57 25.96 8.54
N ASP A 15 20.56 25.81 7.66
CA ASP A 15 21.83 25.10 7.90
C ASP A 15 21.65 23.78 8.68
N PRO A 16 20.84 22.82 8.18
CA PRO A 16 20.51 21.63 8.93
C PRO A 16 21.73 20.72 9.08
N ALA A 17 21.80 19.99 10.20
CA ALA A 17 22.78 18.92 10.37
C ALA A 17 22.51 17.79 9.36
N ILE A 18 23.58 17.32 8.71
CA ILE A 18 23.50 16.23 7.71
C ILE A 18 24.04 14.95 8.33
N LEU A 19 23.20 13.93 8.32
CA LEU A 19 23.57 12.59 8.81
C LEU A 19 23.25 11.56 7.75
N TYR A 20 24.11 10.54 7.61
CA TYR A 20 23.88 9.39 6.75
C TYR A 20 23.56 8.15 7.58
N LEU A 21 22.62 7.34 7.08
CA LEU A 21 22.32 6.02 7.62
C LEU A 21 23.13 5.00 6.83
N ASP A 22 24.00 4.27 7.52
CA ASP A 22 24.95 3.35 6.88
C ASP A 22 24.39 1.92 6.79
N GLN A 23 23.45 1.55 7.66
CA GLN A 23 22.90 0.20 7.69
C GLN A 23 21.73 0.04 6.72
N GLN A 24 21.81 -0.99 5.90
CA GLN A 24 20.75 -1.43 5.01
C GLN A 24 19.90 -2.49 5.71
N TYR A 25 18.56 -2.28 5.71
CA TYR A 25 17.61 -3.21 6.31
C TYR A 25 16.67 -3.86 5.30
N ARG A 26 16.63 -3.37 4.06
CA ARG A 26 15.73 -3.89 3.04
C ARG A 26 16.36 -5.02 2.24
N GLN A 27 17.57 -4.82 1.73
CA GLN A 27 18.34 -5.84 1.03
C GLN A 27 19.32 -6.49 2.00
N GLN A 28 19.55 -7.79 1.83
CA GLN A 28 20.53 -8.52 2.62
C GLN A 28 21.94 -8.23 2.10
N GLU A 29 22.94 -8.27 2.99
CA GLU A 29 24.33 -8.16 2.63
C GLU A 29 24.72 -9.35 1.73
N GLY A 30 25.41 -9.06 0.61
CA GLY A 30 25.75 -10.07 -0.41
C GLY A 30 24.68 -10.35 -1.46
N ASP A 31 23.48 -9.73 -1.37
CA ASP A 31 22.47 -9.84 -2.42
C ASP A 31 22.93 -9.08 -3.69
N ALA A 32 22.77 -9.73 -4.85
CA ALA A 32 23.15 -9.15 -6.14
C ALA A 32 22.41 -7.83 -6.45
N LEU A 33 21.18 -7.66 -5.94
CA LEU A 33 20.46 -6.39 -6.09
C LEU A 33 21.14 -5.26 -5.35
N LEU A 34 21.70 -5.51 -4.15
CA LEU A 34 22.42 -4.49 -3.40
C LEU A 34 23.70 -4.05 -4.14
N ASP A 35 24.44 -4.99 -4.78
CA ASP A 35 25.59 -4.68 -5.63
C ASP A 35 25.19 -3.79 -6.82
N ILE A 36 24.10 -4.16 -7.52
CA ILE A 36 23.55 -3.38 -8.63
C ILE A 36 23.15 -1.97 -8.19
N LEU A 37 22.39 -1.83 -7.10
CA LEU A 37 21.93 -0.53 -6.60
C LEU A 37 23.11 0.35 -6.15
N THR A 38 24.11 -0.24 -5.53
CA THR A 38 25.32 0.45 -5.11
C THR A 38 26.11 0.94 -6.32
N ALA A 39 26.27 0.08 -7.34
CA ALA A 39 26.95 0.44 -8.59
C ALA A 39 26.18 1.55 -9.35
N MET A 40 24.82 1.49 -9.41
CA MET A 40 24.01 2.56 -9.99
C MET A 40 24.25 3.88 -9.28
N ARG A 41 24.22 3.89 -7.96
CA ARG A 41 24.38 5.09 -7.13
C ARG A 41 25.78 5.68 -7.23
N ALA A 42 26.79 4.84 -7.39
CA ALA A 42 28.19 5.26 -7.58
C ALA A 42 28.51 5.69 -9.03
N GLY A 43 27.60 5.46 -9.99
CA GLY A 43 27.86 5.68 -11.40
C GLY A 43 28.84 4.65 -12.02
N ASP A 44 29.07 3.51 -11.36
CA ASP A 44 29.98 2.42 -11.79
C ASP A 44 29.18 1.18 -12.23
N LEU A 45 28.08 1.40 -12.96
CA LEU A 45 27.29 0.29 -13.48
C LEU A 45 28.04 -0.44 -14.59
N ARG A 46 28.38 -1.70 -14.39
CA ARG A 46 29.13 -2.52 -15.31
C ARG A 46 28.22 -3.44 -16.12
N ARG A 47 28.76 -3.98 -17.22
CA ARG A 47 28.04 -4.90 -18.10
C ARG A 47 27.41 -6.08 -17.36
N ARG A 48 28.12 -6.69 -16.39
CA ARG A 48 27.61 -7.80 -15.56
C ARG A 48 26.31 -7.46 -14.83
N HIS A 49 26.17 -6.21 -14.33
CA HIS A 49 24.98 -5.74 -13.61
C HIS A 49 23.78 -5.63 -14.56
N ALA A 50 24.03 -5.13 -15.79
CA ALA A 50 22.99 -5.06 -16.81
C ALA A 50 22.56 -6.47 -17.25
N GLU A 51 23.49 -7.40 -17.41
CA GLU A 51 23.22 -8.80 -17.76
C GLU A 51 22.38 -9.49 -16.66
N GLN A 52 22.71 -9.28 -15.38
CA GLN A 52 21.92 -9.79 -14.25
C GLN A 52 20.48 -9.25 -14.24
N LEU A 53 20.30 -7.97 -14.52
CA LEU A 53 18.97 -7.37 -14.64
C LEU A 53 18.21 -7.91 -15.86
N LEU A 54 18.87 -8.00 -17.02
CA LEU A 54 18.23 -8.51 -18.24
C LEU A 54 17.84 -9.99 -18.10
N ALA A 55 18.60 -10.80 -17.38
CA ALA A 55 18.22 -12.18 -17.09
C ALA A 55 16.85 -12.26 -16.33
N ARG A 56 16.46 -11.21 -15.61
CA ARG A 56 15.16 -11.16 -14.93
C ARG A 56 13.97 -10.92 -15.88
N THR A 57 14.22 -10.60 -17.15
CA THR A 57 13.16 -10.51 -18.17
C THR A 57 12.70 -11.88 -18.67
N GLU A 58 13.48 -12.92 -18.45
CA GLU A 58 13.19 -14.29 -18.87
C GLU A 58 12.53 -15.12 -17.75
N VAL A 59 12.36 -14.54 -16.57
CA VAL A 59 11.80 -15.23 -15.39
C VAL A 59 10.35 -14.84 -15.20
N GLU A 60 9.47 -15.84 -15.27
CA GLU A 60 8.04 -15.64 -14.99
C GLU A 60 7.76 -15.76 -13.49
N PRO A 61 6.87 -14.94 -12.94
CA PRO A 61 6.47 -15.03 -11.54
C PRO A 61 5.64 -16.30 -11.29
N PRO A 62 5.80 -16.95 -10.14
CA PRO A 62 5.11 -18.19 -9.81
C PRO A 62 3.58 -18.03 -9.68
N HIS A 63 3.10 -16.84 -9.34
CA HIS A 63 1.67 -16.50 -9.22
C HIS A 63 1.45 -15.07 -9.73
N GLU A 64 0.79 -14.94 -10.88
CA GLU A 64 0.52 -13.62 -11.49
C GLU A 64 -0.52 -12.78 -10.73
N SER A 65 -1.50 -13.43 -10.09
CA SER A 65 -2.67 -12.76 -9.51
C SER A 65 -2.35 -11.80 -8.35
N ASP A 66 -1.27 -12.05 -7.62
CA ASP A 66 -0.95 -11.33 -6.38
C ASP A 66 0.29 -10.42 -6.51
N LEU A 67 0.81 -10.26 -7.72
CA LEU A 67 2.01 -9.49 -7.97
C LEU A 67 1.67 -8.03 -8.28
N THR A 68 2.30 -7.11 -7.55
CA THR A 68 2.19 -5.68 -7.84
C THR A 68 3.10 -5.32 -9.02
N GLU A 69 2.53 -4.66 -10.03
CA GLU A 69 3.27 -4.15 -11.17
C GLU A 69 3.72 -2.71 -10.95
N LEU A 70 5.00 -2.42 -11.21
CA LEU A 70 5.55 -1.07 -11.20
C LEU A 70 5.68 -0.54 -12.62
N HIS A 71 4.96 0.55 -12.90
CA HIS A 71 4.96 1.22 -14.20
C HIS A 71 5.50 2.64 -14.12
N THR A 72 6.01 3.16 -15.23
CA THR A 72 6.58 4.51 -15.29
C THR A 72 5.53 5.60 -15.50
N VAL A 73 4.35 5.28 -16.05
CA VAL A 73 3.28 6.23 -16.39
C VAL A 73 1.92 5.84 -15.77
N ASN A 74 1.13 6.86 -15.39
CA ASN A 74 -0.16 6.65 -14.72
C ASN A 74 -1.20 5.92 -15.58
N ILE A 75 -1.25 6.20 -16.90
CA ILE A 75 -2.28 5.63 -17.76
C ILE A 75 -2.22 4.11 -17.85
N ASP A 76 -1.02 3.54 -17.82
CA ASP A 76 -0.86 2.08 -17.80
C ASP A 76 -1.37 1.51 -16.47
N VAL A 77 -1.10 2.19 -15.34
CA VAL A 77 -1.55 1.80 -14.00
C VAL A 77 -3.07 1.80 -13.89
N ASP A 78 -3.72 2.86 -14.33
CA ASP A 78 -5.17 2.99 -14.21
C ASP A 78 -5.88 1.93 -15.06
N ARG A 79 -5.39 1.69 -16.30
CA ARG A 79 -5.91 0.66 -17.18
C ARG A 79 -5.78 -0.75 -16.59
N ILE A 80 -4.62 -1.10 -16.02
CA ILE A 80 -4.39 -2.43 -15.43
C ILE A 80 -5.30 -2.62 -14.21
N ASN A 81 -5.34 -1.66 -13.31
CA ASN A 81 -6.17 -1.75 -12.11
C ASN A 81 -7.66 -1.89 -12.44
N GLN A 82 -8.17 -1.14 -13.44
CA GLN A 82 -9.55 -1.24 -13.89
C GLN A 82 -9.84 -2.60 -14.55
N ALA A 83 -8.95 -3.09 -15.42
CA ALA A 83 -9.11 -4.39 -16.07
C ALA A 83 -9.15 -5.52 -15.04
N ARG A 84 -8.20 -5.55 -14.11
CA ARG A 84 -8.15 -6.57 -13.04
C ARG A 84 -9.38 -6.51 -12.11
N LEU A 85 -9.85 -5.32 -11.78
CA LEU A 85 -11.07 -5.16 -10.97
C LEU A 85 -12.30 -5.67 -11.71
N ALA A 86 -12.39 -5.43 -13.03
CA ALA A 86 -13.50 -5.90 -13.85
C ALA A 86 -13.57 -7.43 -13.95
N GLU A 87 -12.42 -8.12 -13.94
CA GLU A 87 -12.32 -9.58 -13.98
C GLU A 87 -12.84 -10.25 -12.68
N LEU A 88 -12.86 -9.52 -11.55
CA LEU A 88 -13.35 -10.08 -10.30
C LEU A 88 -14.86 -10.23 -10.30
N PRO A 89 -15.37 -11.38 -9.79
CA PRO A 89 -16.80 -11.61 -9.66
C PRO A 89 -17.38 -10.79 -8.49
N GLY A 90 -18.67 -10.50 -8.57
CA GLY A 90 -19.44 -9.88 -7.49
C GLY A 90 -19.70 -8.39 -7.69
N ASP A 91 -20.41 -7.83 -6.71
CA ASP A 91 -20.88 -6.44 -6.76
C ASP A 91 -19.75 -5.46 -6.43
N GLU A 92 -19.78 -4.29 -7.06
CA GLU A 92 -18.88 -3.18 -6.77
C GLU A 92 -19.38 -2.38 -5.57
N VAL A 93 -18.45 -2.04 -4.66
CA VAL A 93 -18.70 -1.11 -3.57
C VAL A 93 -17.93 0.17 -3.85
N LEU A 94 -18.65 1.29 -3.84
CA LEU A 94 -18.14 2.62 -4.19
C LEU A 94 -17.90 3.45 -2.93
N TYR A 95 -16.74 4.10 -2.85
CA TYR A 95 -16.41 5.04 -1.78
C TYR A 95 -16.05 6.39 -2.38
N GLN A 96 -16.95 7.35 -2.18
CA GLN A 96 -16.74 8.72 -2.65
C GLN A 96 -15.96 9.51 -1.61
N ARG A 97 -14.92 10.20 -2.06
CA ARG A 97 -14.15 11.13 -1.24
C ARG A 97 -14.99 12.32 -0.84
N SER A 98 -14.88 12.75 0.42
CA SER A 98 -15.44 14.03 0.88
C SER A 98 -14.32 15.03 1.15
N SER A 99 -14.59 16.32 0.92
CA SER A 99 -13.62 17.39 1.15
C SER A 99 -14.28 18.60 1.81
N THR A 100 -13.51 19.32 2.63
CA THR A 100 -13.94 20.57 3.27
C THR A 100 -12.81 21.60 3.25
N GLY A 101 -13.17 22.90 3.13
CA GLY A 101 -12.22 24.00 3.08
C GLY A 101 -12.29 24.78 1.77
N GLY A 102 -11.42 25.80 1.61
CA GLY A 102 -11.34 26.57 0.38
C GLY A 102 -10.80 25.75 -0.79
N GLN A 103 -11.38 25.89 -1.99
CA GLN A 103 -11.08 25.06 -3.16
C GLN A 103 -9.58 24.98 -3.47
N ASN A 104 -8.85 26.09 -3.47
CA ASN A 104 -7.41 26.12 -3.74
C ASN A 104 -6.59 25.27 -2.75
N TYR A 105 -7.02 25.20 -1.48
CA TYR A 105 -6.38 24.37 -0.46
C TYR A 105 -6.75 22.90 -0.63
N VAL A 106 -7.99 22.61 -1.00
CA VAL A 106 -8.45 21.26 -1.34
C VAL A 106 -7.66 20.72 -2.53
N ASP A 107 -7.52 21.51 -3.61
CA ASP A 107 -6.76 21.13 -4.80
C ASP A 107 -5.28 20.86 -4.47
N THR A 108 -4.69 21.68 -3.60
CA THR A 108 -3.32 21.48 -3.13
C THR A 108 -3.18 20.19 -2.34
N LEU A 109 -4.10 19.95 -1.40
CA LEU A 109 -4.11 18.72 -0.59
C LEU A 109 -4.34 17.49 -1.46
N GLN A 110 -5.25 17.56 -2.43
CA GLN A 110 -5.54 16.47 -3.38
C GLN A 110 -4.31 16.04 -4.18
N ARG A 111 -3.46 16.97 -4.59
CA ARG A 111 -2.22 16.65 -5.32
C ARG A 111 -1.16 15.97 -4.44
N SER A 112 -1.23 16.16 -3.13
CA SER A 112 -0.27 15.63 -2.17
C SER A 112 -0.65 14.25 -1.60
N ILE A 113 -1.92 13.83 -1.74
CA ILE A 113 -2.40 12.55 -1.23
C ILE A 113 -2.54 11.50 -2.33
N LEU A 114 -2.42 10.23 -1.95
CA LEU A 114 -2.57 9.09 -2.87
C LEU A 114 -4.01 8.56 -2.93
N ALA A 115 -4.91 9.07 -2.08
CA ALA A 115 -6.29 8.63 -2.03
C ALA A 115 -7.05 9.02 -3.31
N PRO A 116 -7.70 8.06 -3.99
CA PRO A 116 -8.48 8.34 -5.18
C PRO A 116 -9.75 9.13 -4.84
N GLU A 117 -10.29 9.85 -5.82
CA GLU A 117 -11.56 10.55 -5.67
C GLU A 117 -12.72 9.58 -5.49
N VAL A 118 -12.74 8.56 -6.34
CA VAL A 118 -13.66 7.44 -6.24
C VAL A 118 -12.83 6.18 -6.11
N LEU A 119 -13.05 5.43 -5.04
CA LEU A 119 -12.46 4.12 -4.85
C LEU A 119 -13.52 3.06 -5.06
N VAL A 120 -13.34 2.22 -6.06
CA VAL A 120 -14.22 1.07 -6.35
C VAL A 120 -13.52 -0.19 -5.91
N LEU A 121 -14.17 -0.99 -5.10
CA LEU A 121 -13.64 -2.25 -4.60
C LEU A 121 -14.63 -3.40 -4.85
N LYS A 122 -14.07 -4.58 -5.03
CA LYS A 122 -14.77 -5.87 -5.03
C LYS A 122 -14.08 -6.81 -4.05
N ARG A 123 -14.78 -7.83 -3.62
CA ARG A 123 -14.16 -8.93 -2.88
C ARG A 123 -13.05 -9.57 -3.74
N GLY A 124 -11.89 -9.83 -3.16
CA GLY A 124 -10.71 -10.31 -3.87
C GLY A 124 -9.84 -9.21 -4.48
N ALA A 125 -10.24 -7.93 -4.38
CA ALA A 125 -9.44 -6.84 -4.90
C ALA A 125 -8.11 -6.73 -4.16
N LEU A 126 -7.01 -6.64 -4.93
CA LEU A 126 -5.69 -6.36 -4.39
C LEU A 126 -5.59 -4.87 -4.08
N VAL A 127 -5.34 -4.56 -2.82
CA VAL A 127 -5.28 -3.18 -2.32
C VAL A 127 -3.99 -2.90 -1.57
N MET A 128 -3.68 -1.62 -1.48
CA MET A 128 -2.55 -1.11 -0.73
C MET A 128 -3.01 -0.03 0.25
N ALA A 129 -2.54 -0.13 1.50
CA ALA A 129 -2.69 0.94 2.46
C ALA A 129 -1.83 2.14 2.08
N ILE A 130 -2.40 3.35 2.17
CA ILE A 130 -1.73 4.62 1.85
C ILE A 130 -1.54 5.52 3.07
N LYS A 131 -1.72 4.95 4.26
CA LYS A 131 -1.41 5.55 5.56
C LYS A 131 -0.84 4.50 6.51
N ASN A 132 -0.22 4.96 7.60
CA ASN A 132 0.20 4.10 8.70
C ASN A 132 -0.95 3.93 9.68
N ASP A 133 -1.14 2.72 10.18
CA ASP A 133 -2.07 2.43 11.28
C ASP A 133 -1.44 2.80 12.63
N GLN A 134 -2.20 3.45 13.49
CA GLN A 134 -1.74 3.80 14.83
C GLN A 134 -1.46 2.55 15.70
N ALA A 135 -2.23 1.49 15.50
CA ALA A 135 -2.03 0.19 16.16
C ALA A 135 -0.94 -0.68 15.49
N ARG A 136 -0.26 -0.17 14.44
CA ARG A 136 0.82 -0.84 13.71
C ARG A 136 0.43 -2.17 13.07
N ARG A 137 -0.85 -2.37 12.74
CA ARG A 137 -1.33 -3.56 12.03
C ARG A 137 -0.96 -3.53 10.54
N PHE A 138 -0.82 -2.33 9.97
CA PHE A 138 -0.31 -2.08 8.62
C PHE A 138 0.45 -0.75 8.56
N ALA A 139 1.23 -0.58 7.53
CA ALA A 139 1.95 0.66 7.22
C ALA A 139 1.63 1.14 5.81
N ASN A 140 1.99 2.37 5.49
CA ASN A 140 1.94 2.88 4.12
C ASN A 140 2.74 1.94 3.19
N GLY A 141 2.08 1.45 2.13
CA GLY A 141 2.63 0.46 1.21
C GLY A 141 2.31 -1.00 1.56
N SER A 142 1.66 -1.28 2.70
CA SER A 142 1.21 -2.65 3.01
C SER A 142 0.18 -3.12 2.00
N ILE A 143 0.44 -4.28 1.38
CA ILE A 143 -0.44 -4.93 0.41
C ILE A 143 -1.36 -5.92 1.13
N GLY A 144 -2.61 -5.98 0.70
CA GLY A 144 -3.60 -6.92 1.20
C GLY A 144 -4.69 -7.19 0.18
N LEU A 145 -5.54 -8.17 0.49
CA LEU A 145 -6.71 -8.53 -0.30
C LEU A 145 -7.98 -8.11 0.43
N VAL A 146 -8.96 -7.59 -0.29
CA VAL A 146 -10.30 -7.36 0.26
C VAL A 146 -10.95 -8.73 0.48
N ALA A 147 -10.95 -9.18 1.72
CA ALA A 147 -11.52 -10.47 2.10
C ALA A 147 -13.06 -10.43 2.09
N ASP A 148 -13.64 -9.33 2.58
CA ASP A 148 -15.08 -9.13 2.67
C ASP A 148 -15.42 -7.65 2.90
N PHE A 149 -16.71 -7.35 3.04
CA PHE A 149 -17.22 -6.05 3.48
C PHE A 149 -17.99 -6.22 4.79
N GLU A 150 -17.79 -5.28 5.72
CA GLU A 150 -18.44 -5.32 7.03
C GLU A 150 -19.95 -5.06 6.87
N PRO A 151 -20.82 -5.94 7.38
CA PRO A 151 -22.25 -5.76 7.30
C PRO A 151 -22.72 -4.46 7.96
N GLY A 152 -23.52 -3.67 7.25
CA GLY A 152 -24.13 -2.43 7.74
C GLY A 152 -23.31 -1.17 7.53
N THR A 153 -22.01 -1.27 7.37
CA THR A 153 -21.13 -0.11 7.05
C THR A 153 -20.56 -0.18 5.64
N ASP A 154 -20.57 -1.37 5.04
CA ASP A 154 -19.90 -1.71 3.78
C ASP A 154 -18.39 -1.38 3.79
N TYR A 155 -17.78 -1.23 4.98
CA TYR A 155 -16.34 -1.01 5.06
C TYR A 155 -15.56 -2.26 4.66
N PRO A 156 -14.50 -2.14 3.82
CA PRO A 156 -13.75 -3.29 3.36
C PRO A 156 -12.94 -3.91 4.51
N VAL A 157 -13.05 -5.21 4.64
CA VAL A 157 -12.21 -6.03 5.52
C VAL A 157 -11.01 -6.49 4.71
N VAL A 158 -9.83 -5.99 5.04
CA VAL A 158 -8.61 -6.25 4.30
C VAL A 158 -7.73 -7.22 5.09
N GLU A 159 -7.34 -8.32 4.45
CA GLU A 159 -6.33 -9.24 4.94
C GLU A 159 -4.97 -8.82 4.35
N PHE A 160 -4.11 -8.25 5.20
CA PHE A 160 -2.77 -7.84 4.81
C PHE A 160 -1.80 -9.01 4.80
N ARG A 161 -0.76 -8.96 3.95
CA ARG A 161 0.27 -10.02 3.82
C ARG A 161 0.99 -10.36 5.13
N ASN A 162 1.03 -9.45 6.09
CA ASN A 162 1.58 -9.69 7.42
C ASN A 162 0.64 -10.49 8.35
N GLY A 163 -0.52 -10.97 7.84
CA GLY A 163 -1.51 -11.76 8.56
C GLY A 163 -2.51 -10.95 9.38
N HIS A 164 -2.40 -9.63 9.42
CA HIS A 164 -3.42 -8.81 10.08
C HIS A 164 -4.65 -8.64 9.20
N VAL A 165 -5.82 -8.80 9.80
CA VAL A 165 -7.11 -8.52 9.17
C VAL A 165 -7.72 -7.29 9.81
N VAL A 166 -8.05 -6.29 9.01
CA VAL A 166 -8.50 -4.98 9.47
C VAL A 166 -9.72 -4.52 8.69
N THR A 167 -10.80 -4.14 9.37
CA THR A 167 -11.88 -3.36 8.77
C THR A 167 -11.36 -1.93 8.54
N MET A 168 -11.25 -1.55 7.28
CA MET A 168 -10.70 -0.25 6.90
C MET A 168 -11.81 0.81 6.94
N GLN A 169 -11.59 1.83 7.75
CA GLN A 169 -12.50 2.97 7.90
C GLN A 169 -11.96 4.21 7.20
N PRO A 170 -12.83 5.16 6.81
CA PRO A 170 -12.40 6.44 6.28
C PRO A 170 -11.45 7.15 7.25
N ASP A 171 -10.39 7.72 6.71
CA ASP A 171 -9.41 8.51 7.43
C ASP A 171 -9.26 9.89 6.78
N THR A 172 -8.76 10.87 7.52
CA THR A 172 -8.73 12.26 7.10
C THR A 172 -7.31 12.75 6.91
N TRP A 173 -7.06 13.39 5.76
CA TRP A 173 -5.86 14.20 5.49
C TRP A 173 -6.20 15.67 5.70
N GLU A 174 -5.31 16.41 6.34
CA GLU A 174 -5.51 17.82 6.65
C GLU A 174 -4.38 18.68 6.09
N LEU A 175 -4.74 19.78 5.50
CA LEU A 175 -3.81 20.87 5.18
C LEU A 175 -3.93 21.93 6.28
N ARG A 176 -2.84 22.14 7.01
CA ARG A 176 -2.76 23.10 8.11
C ARG A 176 -1.77 24.20 7.79
N ASP A 177 -2.08 25.38 8.27
CA ASP A 177 -1.21 26.56 8.26
C ASP A 177 -1.03 26.97 9.74
N GLY A 178 0.10 26.56 10.31
CA GLY A 178 0.29 26.58 11.75
C GLY A 178 -0.76 25.73 12.48
N THR A 179 -1.51 26.34 13.38
CA THR A 179 -2.60 25.69 14.13
C THR A 179 -3.93 25.68 13.37
N ARG A 180 -4.05 26.50 12.31
CA ARG A 180 -5.31 26.65 11.57
C ARG A 180 -5.46 25.60 10.48
N LYS A 181 -6.56 24.83 10.53
CA LYS A 181 -6.95 23.89 9.46
C LYS A 181 -7.50 24.69 8.27
N ARG A 182 -6.92 24.52 7.08
CA ARG A 182 -7.31 25.19 5.83
C ARG A 182 -8.21 24.32 4.95
N ALA A 183 -7.90 23.02 4.89
CA ALA A 183 -8.68 22.04 4.17
C ALA A 183 -8.55 20.66 4.80
N SER A 184 -9.51 19.79 4.53
CA SER A 184 -9.41 18.36 4.81
C SER A 184 -10.07 17.53 3.73
N ILE A 185 -9.56 16.32 3.55
CA ILE A 185 -10.09 15.29 2.66
C ILE A 185 -10.26 14.01 3.47
N SER A 186 -11.43 13.39 3.37
CA SER A 186 -11.72 12.10 4.00
C SER A 186 -12.00 11.06 2.91
N GLN A 187 -11.34 9.90 3.01
CA GLN A 187 -11.50 8.74 2.14
C GLN A 187 -10.96 7.49 2.85
N LEU A 188 -11.31 6.31 2.39
CA LEU A 188 -10.61 5.10 2.80
C LEU A 188 -9.11 5.21 2.50
N PRO A 189 -8.22 4.88 3.46
CA PRO A 189 -6.78 4.94 3.24
C PRO A 189 -6.27 3.75 2.41
N LEU A 190 -6.94 3.48 1.29
CA LEU A 190 -6.68 2.38 0.37
C LEU A 190 -6.64 2.86 -1.08
N ARG A 191 -5.95 2.09 -1.91
CA ARG A 191 -6.01 2.15 -3.36
C ARG A 191 -5.84 0.75 -3.95
N LEU A 192 -6.27 0.55 -5.21
CA LEU A 192 -5.96 -0.67 -5.96
C LEU A 192 -4.45 -0.81 -6.14
N ALA A 193 -3.94 -2.03 -6.09
CA ALA A 193 -2.52 -2.33 -6.01
C ALA A 193 -2.02 -3.40 -6.99
N TRP A 194 -2.77 -3.79 -8.00
CA TRP A 194 -2.23 -4.62 -9.07
C TRP A 194 -1.16 -3.90 -9.87
N ALA A 195 -1.35 -2.58 -10.08
CA ALA A 195 -0.33 -1.72 -10.65
C ALA A 195 -0.20 -0.41 -9.87
N ILE A 196 1.03 0.10 -9.76
CA ILE A 196 1.36 1.41 -9.18
C ILE A 196 2.47 2.07 -9.99
N THR A 197 2.57 3.41 -9.94
CA THR A 197 3.71 4.06 -10.58
C THR A 197 4.96 3.99 -9.72
N VAL A 198 6.13 3.97 -10.36
CA VAL A 198 7.44 4.03 -9.69
C VAL A 198 7.51 5.19 -8.70
N HIS A 199 7.03 6.38 -9.07
CA HIS A 199 7.01 7.55 -8.18
C HIS A 199 6.16 7.31 -6.92
N LYS A 200 4.98 6.73 -7.08
CA LYS A 200 4.08 6.45 -5.95
C LYS A 200 4.55 5.29 -5.07
N SER A 201 5.46 4.44 -5.58
CA SER A 201 6.09 3.36 -4.80
C SER A 201 7.24 3.84 -3.91
N GLN A 202 7.66 5.09 -4.04
CA GLN A 202 8.74 5.64 -3.22
C GLN A 202 8.38 5.58 -1.73
N GLY A 203 9.33 5.12 -0.90
CA GLY A 203 9.10 4.90 0.53
C GLY A 203 8.47 3.55 0.89
N MET A 204 7.98 2.78 -0.08
CA MET A 204 7.39 1.45 0.14
C MET A 204 8.44 0.34 0.09
N THR A 205 8.10 -0.83 0.62
CA THR A 205 8.84 -2.07 0.44
C THR A 205 7.91 -3.13 -0.09
N LEU A 206 8.28 -3.75 -1.22
CA LEU A 206 7.54 -4.82 -1.86
C LEU A 206 8.30 -6.14 -1.67
N ASP A 207 7.59 -7.22 -1.37
CA ASP A 207 8.20 -8.55 -1.27
C ASP A 207 8.65 -9.03 -2.64
N SER A 208 7.82 -8.80 -3.66
CA SER A 208 8.10 -9.07 -5.07
C SER A 208 7.38 -8.06 -5.96
N ALA A 209 7.89 -7.82 -7.17
CA ALA A 209 7.26 -6.92 -8.12
C ALA A 209 7.57 -7.30 -9.57
N ARG A 210 6.57 -7.13 -10.46
CA ARG A 210 6.80 -7.04 -11.91
C ARG A 210 7.09 -5.58 -12.24
N ILE A 211 8.21 -5.31 -12.92
CA ILE A 211 8.68 -3.93 -13.15
C ILE A 211 8.81 -3.69 -14.65
N ASP A 212 8.08 -2.67 -15.17
CA ASP A 212 8.19 -2.22 -16.56
C ASP A 212 8.93 -0.87 -16.62
N LEU A 213 10.18 -0.93 -17.05
CA LEU A 213 11.05 0.24 -17.21
C LEU A 213 11.34 0.59 -18.67
N ARG A 214 10.59 0.02 -19.62
CA ARG A 214 10.76 0.31 -21.07
C ARG A 214 10.47 1.78 -21.40
N LYS A 215 9.56 2.41 -20.63
CA LYS A 215 9.17 3.81 -20.81
C LYS A 215 9.76 4.72 -19.73
N ALA A 216 10.88 4.34 -19.10
CA ALA A 216 11.56 5.25 -18.16
C ALA A 216 12.05 6.50 -18.90
N PHE A 217 11.77 7.69 -18.34
CA PHE A 217 11.94 8.98 -19.02
C PHE A 217 12.77 9.98 -18.23
N VAL A 218 13.14 9.66 -16.98
CA VAL A 218 14.02 10.48 -16.15
C VAL A 218 15.11 9.62 -15.50
N PRO A 219 16.33 10.17 -15.31
CA PRO A 219 17.38 9.51 -14.55
C PRO A 219 16.94 9.18 -13.13
N GLY A 220 17.45 8.06 -12.58
CA GLY A 220 17.13 7.59 -11.23
C GLY A 220 15.84 6.80 -11.11
N MET A 221 14.97 6.79 -12.12
CA MET A 221 13.68 6.08 -12.05
C MET A 221 13.86 4.57 -11.87
N GLY A 222 14.82 3.96 -12.57
CA GLY A 222 15.14 2.55 -12.40
C GLY A 222 15.67 2.23 -11.01
N TYR A 223 16.57 3.08 -10.48
CA TYR A 223 17.05 2.95 -9.10
C TYR A 223 15.87 2.95 -8.10
N VAL A 224 14.95 3.90 -8.24
CA VAL A 224 13.76 3.98 -7.37
C VAL A 224 12.93 2.70 -7.47
N ALA A 225 12.65 2.20 -8.68
CA ALA A 225 11.85 1.01 -8.88
C ALA A 225 12.52 -0.25 -8.30
N LEU A 226 13.76 -0.51 -8.68
CA LEU A 226 14.51 -1.70 -8.25
C LEU A 226 14.72 -1.71 -6.74
N SER A 227 14.99 -0.54 -6.13
CA SER A 227 15.19 -0.41 -4.69
C SER A 227 13.92 -0.66 -3.86
N ARG A 228 12.74 -0.85 -4.48
CA ARG A 228 11.50 -1.20 -3.74
C ARG A 228 11.49 -2.63 -3.28
N VAL A 229 12.18 -3.53 -3.97
CA VAL A 229 12.14 -4.98 -3.73
C VAL A 229 13.32 -5.41 -2.82
N LYS A 230 13.15 -6.52 -2.11
CA LYS A 230 14.12 -6.99 -1.12
C LYS A 230 15.32 -7.72 -1.72
N SER A 231 15.13 -8.43 -2.84
CA SER A 231 16.18 -9.20 -3.50
C SER A 231 16.01 -9.23 -5.02
N LEU A 232 17.09 -9.53 -5.74
CA LEU A 232 17.07 -9.66 -7.20
C LEU A 232 16.11 -10.78 -7.66
N ASP A 233 16.03 -11.88 -6.91
CA ASP A 233 15.20 -13.03 -7.27
C ASP A 233 13.70 -12.72 -7.27
N ASN A 234 13.29 -11.70 -6.54
CA ASN A 234 11.90 -11.27 -6.44
C ASN A 234 11.54 -10.16 -7.43
N ILE A 235 12.44 -9.84 -8.36
CA ILE A 235 12.21 -8.89 -9.44
C ILE A 235 11.89 -9.66 -10.72
N TYR A 236 10.78 -9.30 -11.36
CA TYR A 236 10.32 -9.79 -12.66
C TYR A 236 10.27 -8.61 -13.62
N LEU A 237 11.21 -8.51 -14.57
CA LEU A 237 11.26 -7.37 -15.48
C LEU A 237 10.43 -7.66 -16.75
N THR A 238 9.51 -6.75 -17.08
CA THR A 238 8.88 -6.75 -18.41
C THR A 238 9.85 -6.20 -19.47
N GLY A 239 10.76 -5.30 -19.04
CA GLY A 239 11.81 -4.74 -19.86
C GLY A 239 12.39 -3.48 -19.23
N ILE A 240 13.55 -3.08 -19.72
CA ILE A 240 14.32 -1.94 -19.20
C ILE A 240 14.96 -1.17 -20.35
N ASN A 241 14.90 0.15 -20.30
CA ASN A 241 15.60 1.01 -21.24
C ASN A 241 16.88 1.62 -20.62
N ARG A 242 17.70 2.26 -21.46
CA ARG A 242 18.95 2.86 -21.01
C ARG A 242 18.73 3.96 -19.96
N MET A 243 17.67 4.75 -20.09
CA MET A 243 17.35 5.83 -19.15
C MET A 243 17.13 5.32 -17.72
N ALA A 244 16.53 4.14 -17.57
CA ALA A 244 16.33 3.52 -16.26
C ALA A 244 17.63 3.15 -15.55
N LEU A 245 18.70 2.94 -16.29
CA LEU A 245 20.04 2.61 -15.75
C LEU A 245 20.89 3.85 -15.45
N THR A 246 20.42 5.05 -15.81
CA THR A 246 21.17 6.29 -15.58
C THR A 246 20.78 6.95 -14.26
N MET A 247 21.72 7.62 -13.64
CA MET A 247 21.51 8.50 -12.49
C MET A 247 21.71 9.97 -12.92
N SER A 248 21.16 10.91 -12.16
CA SER A 248 21.37 12.34 -12.41
C SER A 248 22.75 12.76 -11.96
N ASP A 249 23.55 13.37 -12.85
CA ASP A 249 24.86 13.95 -12.50
C ASP A 249 24.73 14.99 -11.40
N GLU A 250 23.69 15.81 -11.43
CA GLU A 250 23.39 16.79 -10.39
C GLU A 250 23.13 16.15 -9.03
N ALA A 251 22.35 15.03 -9.00
CA ALA A 251 22.10 14.30 -7.76
C ALA A 251 23.39 13.68 -7.21
N TYR A 252 24.29 13.20 -8.07
CA TYR A 252 25.59 12.68 -7.68
C TYR A 252 26.48 13.76 -7.04
N ILE A 253 26.56 14.95 -7.66
CA ILE A 253 27.31 16.09 -7.13
C ILE A 253 26.77 16.49 -5.75
N ILE A 254 25.45 16.59 -5.62
CA ILE A 254 24.80 16.94 -4.36
C ILE A 254 25.07 15.88 -3.29
N ASP A 255 24.93 14.57 -3.60
CA ASP A 255 25.22 13.49 -2.65
C ASP A 255 26.66 13.54 -2.14
N THR A 256 27.61 13.82 -3.03
CA THR A 256 29.03 13.97 -2.67
C THR A 256 29.25 15.13 -1.69
N GLN A 257 28.64 16.28 -1.96
CA GLN A 257 28.70 17.45 -1.08
C GLN A 257 28.07 17.16 0.29
N LEU A 258 26.89 16.51 0.29
CA LEU A 258 26.20 16.15 1.54
C LEU A 258 26.99 15.11 2.35
N ARG A 259 27.68 14.17 1.73
CA ARG A 259 28.55 13.20 2.43
C ARG A 259 29.75 13.90 3.09
N THR A 260 30.37 14.84 2.40
CA THR A 260 31.47 15.64 2.97
C THR A 260 30.95 16.43 4.18
N ARG A 261 29.79 17.08 4.07
CA ARG A 261 29.16 17.80 5.17
C ARG A 261 28.79 16.86 6.33
N ALA A 262 28.26 15.68 6.04
CA ALA A 262 27.88 14.70 7.07
C ALA A 262 29.10 14.23 7.89
N ALA A 263 30.28 14.09 7.28
CA ALA A 263 31.50 13.77 8.00
C ALA A 263 31.87 14.89 8.98
N GLN A 264 31.78 16.15 8.54
CA GLN A 264 32.00 17.31 9.42
C GLN A 264 30.99 17.40 10.57
N ASP A 265 29.71 17.20 10.25
CA ASP A 265 28.64 17.22 11.26
C ASP A 265 28.75 16.02 12.24
N ALA A 266 29.22 14.86 11.80
CA ALA A 266 29.48 13.71 12.66
C ALA A 266 30.55 14.02 13.72
N GLU A 267 31.58 14.78 13.37
CA GLU A 267 32.58 15.26 14.33
C GLU A 267 31.99 16.34 15.25
N ARG A 268 31.28 17.31 14.68
CA ARG A 268 30.61 18.39 15.44
C ARG A 268 29.67 17.87 16.53
N PHE A 269 28.95 16.80 16.24
CA PHE A 269 27.97 16.17 17.13
C PHE A 269 28.46 14.88 17.81
N ALA A 270 29.78 14.60 17.81
CA ALA A 270 30.36 13.40 18.41
C ALA A 270 29.99 13.25 19.91
N HIS A 271 29.86 14.36 20.62
CA HIS A 271 29.49 14.38 22.04
C HIS A 271 28.09 13.79 22.33
N LEU A 272 27.21 13.69 21.31
CA LEU A 272 25.89 13.07 21.45
C LEU A 272 25.93 11.53 21.37
N ARG A 273 27.04 10.93 20.93
CA ARG A 273 27.18 9.46 20.80
C ARG A 273 27.06 8.75 22.14
N GLU A 274 27.67 9.28 23.20
CA GLU A 274 27.56 8.71 24.53
C GLU A 274 26.14 8.77 25.07
N GLN A 275 25.44 9.88 24.87
CA GLN A 275 24.03 10.02 25.25
C GLN A 275 23.15 9.04 24.46
N ALA A 276 23.41 8.80 23.20
CA ALA A 276 22.70 7.82 22.37
C ALA A 276 22.96 6.39 22.85
N ALA A 277 24.21 6.05 23.18
CA ALA A 277 24.56 4.75 23.73
C ALA A 277 23.87 4.49 25.08
N GLN A 278 23.84 5.48 25.98
CA GLN A 278 23.10 5.39 27.23
C GLN A 278 21.60 5.19 27.06
N ARG A 279 20.98 5.86 26.07
CA ARG A 279 19.55 5.64 25.72
C ARG A 279 19.28 4.26 25.12
N ALA A 280 20.21 3.70 24.35
CA ALA A 280 20.09 2.38 23.76
C ALA A 280 20.17 1.25 24.81
N THR A 281 20.90 1.48 25.92
CA THR A 281 21.03 0.51 27.01
C THR A 281 19.86 0.61 28.04
N MET A 282 19.04 1.65 27.96
CA MET A 282 17.82 1.73 28.78
C MET A 282 16.81 0.68 28.28
N PRO A 283 16.21 -0.13 29.20
CA PRO A 283 15.25 -1.14 28.82
C PRO A 283 14.05 -0.45 28.13
N GLN A 284 13.99 -0.56 26.81
CA GLN A 284 12.80 -0.16 26.08
C GLN A 284 11.66 -1.05 26.59
N LYS A 285 10.64 -0.46 27.21
CA LYS A 285 9.38 -1.14 27.47
C LYS A 285 8.88 -1.69 26.11
N LYS A 286 9.12 -2.97 25.87
CA LYS A 286 8.49 -3.66 24.75
C LYS A 286 6.99 -3.41 24.87
N PRO A 287 6.32 -2.91 23.85
CA PRO A 287 4.86 -2.85 23.88
C PRO A 287 4.40 -4.29 24.12
N THR A 288 3.72 -4.52 25.22
CA THR A 288 3.11 -5.81 25.52
C THR A 288 2.03 -6.04 24.47
N SER A 289 2.37 -6.76 23.41
CA SER A 289 1.40 -7.26 22.46
C SER A 289 0.61 -8.38 23.13
N LYS A 290 -0.39 -8.00 23.92
CA LYS A 290 -1.49 -8.89 24.26
C LYS A 290 -2.58 -8.70 23.19
N THR A 291 -2.45 -9.42 22.10
CA THR A 291 -3.60 -9.88 21.32
C THR A 291 -3.12 -11.04 20.47
N SER A 292 -3.52 -12.23 20.86
CA SER A 292 -3.51 -13.41 20.00
C SER A 292 -4.36 -13.06 18.77
N SER A 293 -3.73 -12.70 17.65
CA SER A 293 -4.39 -12.56 16.36
C SER A 293 -4.75 -13.97 15.88
N THR A 294 -5.92 -14.42 16.25
CA THR A 294 -6.52 -15.56 15.56
C THR A 294 -6.64 -15.13 14.09
N SER A 295 -5.98 -15.85 13.18
CA SER A 295 -6.03 -15.51 11.76
C SER A 295 -7.49 -15.42 11.30
N TRP A 296 -7.79 -14.55 10.32
CA TRP A 296 -9.15 -14.45 9.76
C TRP A 296 -9.65 -15.81 9.26
N ALA A 297 -8.78 -16.61 8.66
CA ALA A 297 -9.08 -17.98 8.29
C ALA A 297 -9.57 -18.82 9.49
N ALA A 298 -8.95 -18.66 10.66
CA ALA A 298 -9.38 -19.33 11.89
C ALA A 298 -10.72 -18.77 12.41
N LYS A 299 -10.94 -17.44 12.30
CA LYS A 299 -12.25 -16.82 12.62
C LYS A 299 -13.35 -17.30 11.68
N ILE A 300 -13.08 -17.37 10.37
CA ILE A 300 -14.00 -17.96 9.39
C ILE A 300 -14.26 -19.42 9.72
N ALA A 301 -13.23 -20.21 10.03
CA ALA A 301 -13.37 -21.61 10.39
C ALA A 301 -14.25 -21.78 11.63
N THR A 302 -14.06 -20.97 12.66
CA THR A 302 -14.89 -20.97 13.87
C THR A 302 -16.35 -20.54 13.55
N MET A 303 -16.53 -19.51 12.73
CA MET A 303 -17.87 -19.03 12.36
C MET A 303 -18.60 -20.04 11.45
N ARG A 304 -17.87 -20.79 10.62
CA ARG A 304 -18.45 -21.88 9.81
C ARG A 304 -18.84 -23.12 10.61
N GLN A 305 -18.38 -23.26 11.84
CA GLN A 305 -18.88 -24.31 12.74
C GLN A 305 -20.34 -24.08 13.13
N THR A 306 -20.71 -22.79 13.31
CA THR A 306 -22.11 -22.39 13.65
C THR A 306 -22.92 -22.00 12.42
N HIS A 307 -22.27 -21.47 11.38
CA HIS A 307 -22.89 -21.02 10.13
C HIS A 307 -22.10 -21.58 8.92
N PRO A 308 -22.40 -22.79 8.44
CA PRO A 308 -21.60 -23.49 7.42
C PRO A 308 -21.38 -22.72 6.10
N ASN A 309 -22.31 -21.81 5.78
CA ASN A 309 -22.24 -20.96 4.61
C ASN A 309 -21.79 -19.52 4.90
N ALA A 310 -21.26 -19.25 6.11
CA ALA A 310 -20.68 -17.96 6.43
C ALA A 310 -19.55 -17.62 5.43
N TYR A 311 -19.62 -16.40 4.88
CA TYR A 311 -18.65 -15.86 3.90
C TYR A 311 -18.56 -16.62 2.57
N LYS A 312 -19.50 -17.49 2.24
CA LYS A 312 -19.61 -18.04 0.89
C LYS A 312 -20.46 -17.11 0.01
N PRO A 313 -20.17 -17.02 -1.31
CA PRO A 313 -21.03 -16.27 -2.24
C PRO A 313 -22.48 -16.71 -2.16
N TRP A 314 -23.42 -15.77 -2.34
CA TRP A 314 -24.84 -16.08 -2.47
C TRP A 314 -25.10 -16.71 -3.84
N THR A 315 -25.73 -17.85 -3.87
CA THR A 315 -26.16 -18.51 -5.11
C THR A 315 -27.58 -18.05 -5.48
N LYS A 316 -27.94 -18.24 -6.76
CA LYS A 316 -29.33 -17.97 -7.20
C LYS A 316 -30.35 -18.80 -6.41
N VAL A 317 -29.99 -20.04 -6.06
CA VAL A 317 -30.82 -20.93 -5.26
C VAL A 317 -30.99 -20.40 -3.82
N ASP A 318 -29.90 -19.90 -3.21
CA ASP A 318 -29.99 -19.26 -1.88
C ASP A 318 -30.94 -18.05 -1.91
N ASP A 319 -30.86 -17.22 -2.95
CA ASP A 319 -31.69 -16.04 -3.11
C ASP A 319 -33.18 -16.38 -3.32
N GLU A 320 -33.46 -17.37 -4.13
CA GLU A 320 -34.83 -17.85 -4.35
C GLU A 320 -35.42 -18.45 -3.05
N THR A 321 -34.67 -19.29 -2.37
CA THR A 321 -35.06 -19.87 -1.07
C THR A 321 -35.30 -18.76 -0.04
N LEU A 322 -34.40 -17.77 0.02
CA LEU A 322 -34.53 -16.63 0.94
C LEU A 322 -35.81 -15.84 0.68
N LYS A 323 -36.09 -15.49 -0.59
CA LYS A 323 -37.28 -14.72 -0.98
C LYS A 323 -38.55 -15.44 -0.70
N GLN A 324 -38.67 -16.71 -1.11
CA GLN A 324 -39.86 -17.51 -0.91
C GLN A 324 -40.17 -17.69 0.56
N ALA A 325 -39.19 -18.04 1.38
CA ALA A 325 -39.39 -18.26 2.80
C ALA A 325 -39.70 -16.94 3.55
N PHE A 326 -39.12 -15.81 3.14
CA PHE A 326 -39.42 -14.51 3.73
C PHE A 326 -40.87 -14.08 3.44
N VAL A 327 -41.34 -14.24 2.20
CA VAL A 327 -42.76 -13.96 1.83
C VAL A 327 -43.74 -14.86 2.59
N GLN A 328 -43.34 -16.08 2.96
CA GLN A 328 -44.13 -17.00 3.79
C GLN A 328 -44.07 -16.66 5.29
N GLY A 329 -43.42 -15.57 5.69
CA GLY A 329 -43.35 -15.12 7.08
C GLY A 329 -42.32 -15.86 7.95
N VAL A 330 -41.34 -16.55 7.35
CA VAL A 330 -40.27 -17.23 8.09
C VAL A 330 -39.35 -16.19 8.72
N SER A 331 -39.09 -16.34 10.04
CA SER A 331 -38.24 -15.38 10.76
C SER A 331 -36.79 -15.38 10.29
N ILE A 332 -36.10 -14.23 10.43
CA ILE A 332 -34.67 -14.07 10.10
C ILE A 332 -33.83 -15.14 10.80
N ARG A 333 -34.16 -15.48 12.05
CA ARG A 333 -33.47 -16.48 12.83
C ARG A 333 -33.62 -17.90 12.26
N GLN A 334 -34.79 -18.24 11.74
CA GLN A 334 -35.04 -19.50 11.05
C GLN A 334 -34.33 -19.54 9.69
N LEU A 335 -34.37 -18.43 8.91
CA LEU A 335 -33.64 -18.28 7.65
C LEU A 335 -32.12 -18.40 7.83
N SER A 336 -31.61 -17.84 8.92
CA SER A 336 -30.18 -17.99 9.30
C SER A 336 -29.77 -19.45 9.47
N ARG A 337 -30.63 -20.24 10.17
CA ARG A 337 -30.38 -21.67 10.37
C ARG A 337 -30.51 -22.47 9.07
N THR A 338 -31.55 -22.22 8.30
CA THR A 338 -31.82 -22.95 7.04
C THR A 338 -30.75 -22.71 5.99
N LEU A 339 -30.31 -21.45 5.83
CA LEU A 339 -29.30 -21.09 4.85
C LEU A 339 -27.85 -21.23 5.40
N GLY A 340 -27.69 -21.54 6.69
CA GLY A 340 -26.39 -21.68 7.33
C GLY A 340 -25.57 -20.38 7.30
N ARG A 341 -26.22 -19.22 7.38
CA ARG A 341 -25.62 -17.88 7.31
C ARG A 341 -25.97 -17.05 8.53
N HIS A 342 -25.08 -16.12 8.91
CA HIS A 342 -25.33 -15.23 10.05
C HIS A 342 -26.58 -14.34 9.82
N GLU A 343 -27.33 -14.07 10.88
CA GLU A 343 -28.58 -13.26 10.82
C GLU A 343 -28.39 -11.90 10.15
N GLY A 344 -27.27 -11.22 10.41
CA GLY A 344 -26.91 -9.96 9.75
C GLY A 344 -26.78 -10.08 8.22
N SER A 345 -26.20 -11.20 7.74
CA SER A 345 -26.09 -11.47 6.29
C SER A 345 -27.47 -11.76 5.66
N ILE A 346 -28.35 -12.43 6.39
CA ILE A 346 -29.75 -12.65 5.96
C ILE A 346 -30.49 -11.32 5.87
N LYS A 347 -30.40 -10.50 6.93
CA LYS A 347 -31.08 -9.19 7.00
C LYS A 347 -30.65 -8.29 5.83
N MET A 348 -29.37 -8.15 5.59
CA MET A 348 -28.85 -7.35 4.48
C MET A 348 -29.29 -7.88 3.10
N ARG A 349 -29.30 -9.21 2.92
CA ARG A 349 -29.74 -9.79 1.64
C ARG A 349 -31.24 -9.58 1.39
N LEU A 350 -32.05 -9.62 2.45
CA LEU A 350 -33.47 -9.27 2.38
C LEU A 350 -33.69 -7.79 2.07
N GLN A 351 -32.94 -6.88 2.72
CA GLN A 351 -32.99 -5.44 2.43
C GLN A 351 -32.64 -5.15 0.96
N LYS A 352 -31.66 -5.85 0.39
CA LYS A 352 -31.31 -5.72 -1.04
C LYS A 352 -32.46 -6.13 -1.97
N HIS A 353 -33.28 -7.10 -1.58
CA HIS A 353 -34.37 -7.63 -2.42
C HIS A 353 -35.73 -6.95 -2.20
N PHE A 354 -36.02 -6.49 -0.99
CA PHE A 354 -37.32 -5.99 -0.59
C PHE A 354 -37.32 -4.53 -0.09
N GLY A 355 -36.14 -3.89 0.00
CA GLY A 355 -35.97 -2.53 0.52
C GLY A 355 -35.74 -2.50 2.05
N GLU A 356 -35.24 -1.35 2.53
CA GLU A 356 -34.87 -1.17 3.95
C GLU A 356 -36.08 -1.29 4.90
N ASP A 357 -37.24 -0.84 4.46
CA ASP A 357 -38.49 -0.84 5.27
C ASP A 357 -39.10 -2.22 5.42
N ALA A 358 -38.71 -3.20 4.63
CA ALA A 358 -39.26 -4.55 4.67
C ALA A 358 -38.72 -5.44 5.79
N VAL A 359 -37.64 -4.98 6.47
CA VAL A 359 -36.87 -5.79 7.43
C VAL A 359 -36.59 -4.96 8.68
N GLN A 360 -37.67 -4.67 9.45
CA GLN A 360 -37.53 -4.10 10.80
C GLN A 360 -37.38 -5.19 11.86
#